data_7730ca926138e745fdfc80d656564a1f
#
_entry.id   7730ca926138e745fdfc80d656564a1f
#
_cell.length_a   1.000
_cell.length_b   1.000
_cell.length_c   1.000
_cell.angle_alpha   90.00
_cell.angle_beta   90.00
_cell.angle_gamma   90.00
#
_symmetry.space_group_name_H-M   'P 1'
#
loop_
_entity.id
_entity.type
_entity.pdbx_description
1 polymer ?
#
loop_
_entity_poly.entity_id
_entity_poly.type
_entity_poly.pdbx_seq_one_letter_code
_entity_poly.pdbx_strand_id
1 'polypeptide(L)'
;RTRKLRIIGNGNNLIDMVHVENAAHAHLCALTALQVTPKSRGRAYWISQQTPVNCWEWINEILGFAGVEPITKRIGFRTAYRVGAILEYMYKSLGIKSEPRMTRFLALQLSADHYFDNTLAQNVLGYRPKLSTADAMAKLKTALSS
;
A
#
# COMPACT_ATOMS: atom_id res chain seq x y z
N ARG A 1 -1.40 17.74 -16.77
CA ARG A 1 -1.23 17.88 -15.29
C ARG A 1 0.22 17.66 -14.94
N THR A 2 0.85 18.62 -14.27
CA THR A 2 2.27 18.56 -13.89
C THR A 2 2.52 17.40 -12.94
N ARG A 3 3.40 16.47 -13.36
CA ARG A 3 3.84 15.33 -12.57
C ARG A 3 4.68 15.82 -11.39
N LYS A 4 4.14 15.70 -10.18
CA LYS A 4 4.80 16.17 -8.95
C LYS A 4 5.32 15.04 -8.08
N LEU A 5 4.98 13.78 -8.42
CA LEU A 5 5.44 12.62 -7.67
C LEU A 5 6.90 12.30 -7.97
N ARG A 6 7.65 11.93 -6.93
CA ARG A 6 9.06 11.55 -7.02
C ARG A 6 9.29 10.29 -6.19
N ILE A 7 10.17 9.43 -6.64
CA ILE A 7 10.65 8.30 -5.86
C ILE A 7 11.36 8.84 -4.62
N ILE A 8 10.97 8.39 -3.43
CA ILE A 8 11.58 8.80 -2.17
C ILE A 8 12.58 7.72 -1.73
N GLY A 9 13.80 8.14 -1.41
CA GLY A 9 14.87 7.22 -1.04
C GLY A 9 15.49 6.50 -2.23
N ASN A 10 15.86 5.23 -2.01
CA ASN A 10 16.49 4.38 -3.03
C ASN A 10 15.48 3.73 -4.01
N GLY A 11 14.20 3.77 -3.70
CA GLY A 11 13.14 3.18 -4.53
C GLY A 11 13.04 1.66 -4.47
N ASN A 12 13.66 1.02 -3.49
CA ASN A 12 13.69 -0.44 -3.36
C ASN A 12 12.75 -0.96 -2.25
N ASN A 13 11.96 -0.07 -1.65
CA ASN A 13 11.09 -0.42 -0.55
C ASN A 13 9.96 -1.36 -0.99
N LEU A 14 9.71 -2.36 -0.15
CA LEU A 14 8.67 -3.36 -0.33
C LEU A 14 7.40 -2.96 0.41
N ILE A 15 6.26 -3.21 -0.22
CA ILE A 15 4.95 -2.96 0.38
C ILE A 15 4.04 -4.16 0.23
N ASP A 16 3.15 -4.33 1.20
CA ASP A 16 2.02 -5.23 1.08
C ASP A 16 0.85 -4.54 0.39
N MET A 17 0.07 -5.36 -0.29
CA MET A 17 -1.22 -4.96 -0.83
C MET A 17 -2.23 -6.08 -0.63
N VAL A 18 -3.49 -5.78 -0.83
CA VAL A 18 -4.56 -6.77 -0.87
C VAL A 18 -5.59 -6.37 -1.92
N HIS A 19 -5.93 -7.29 -2.82
CA HIS A 19 -7.05 -7.10 -3.73
C HIS A 19 -8.36 -7.17 -2.98
N VAL A 20 -9.34 -6.36 -3.36
CA VAL A 20 -10.65 -6.27 -2.66
C VAL A 20 -11.36 -7.62 -2.54
N GLU A 21 -11.30 -8.47 -3.57
CA GLU A 21 -11.88 -9.82 -3.53
C GLU A 21 -11.18 -10.73 -2.50
N ASN A 22 -9.86 -10.58 -2.33
CA ASN A 22 -9.10 -11.30 -1.32
C ASN A 22 -9.42 -10.79 0.08
N ALA A 23 -9.59 -9.47 0.24
CA ALA A 23 -10.04 -8.87 1.50
C ALA A 23 -11.44 -9.38 1.87
N ALA A 24 -12.38 -9.39 0.92
CA ALA A 24 -13.71 -9.96 1.14
C ALA A 24 -13.65 -11.45 1.50
N HIS A 25 -12.81 -12.23 0.81
CA HIS A 25 -12.59 -13.64 1.13
C HIS A 25 -12.05 -13.84 2.55
N ALA A 26 -11.13 -12.98 3.00
CA ALA A 26 -10.59 -13.04 4.35
C ALA A 26 -11.70 -12.88 5.42
N HIS A 27 -12.70 -12.02 5.17
CA HIS A 27 -13.84 -11.88 6.07
C HIS A 27 -14.69 -13.16 6.14
N LEU A 28 -14.89 -13.85 5.01
CA LEU A 28 -15.57 -15.15 5.00
C LEU A 28 -14.78 -16.21 5.75
N CYS A 29 -13.47 -16.26 5.58
CA CYS A 29 -12.59 -17.14 6.35
C CYS A 29 -12.70 -16.85 7.87
N ALA A 30 -12.69 -15.57 8.26
CA ALA A 30 -12.83 -15.16 9.64
C ALA A 30 -14.20 -15.57 10.22
N LEU A 31 -15.29 -15.38 9.46
CA LEU A 31 -16.64 -15.81 9.88
C LEU A 31 -16.68 -17.31 10.15
N THR A 32 -16.15 -18.11 9.23
CA THR A 32 -16.09 -19.58 9.40
C THR A 32 -15.23 -19.96 10.62
N ALA A 33 -14.05 -19.34 10.75
CA ALA A 33 -13.15 -19.62 11.88
C ALA A 33 -13.75 -19.26 13.23
N LEU A 34 -14.54 -18.18 13.32
CA LEU A 34 -15.26 -17.78 14.56
C LEU A 34 -16.25 -18.85 15.05
N GLN A 35 -16.80 -19.63 14.13
CA GLN A 35 -17.77 -20.69 14.47
C GLN A 35 -17.07 -21.96 14.99
N VAL A 36 -15.90 -22.31 14.41
CA VAL A 36 -15.27 -23.61 14.64
C VAL A 36 -13.94 -23.54 15.41
N THR A 37 -13.31 -22.38 15.48
CA THR A 37 -11.99 -22.22 16.07
C THR A 37 -11.97 -21.20 17.22
N PRO A 38 -12.08 -21.63 18.50
CA PRO A 38 -12.09 -20.70 19.62
C PRO A 38 -10.90 -19.73 19.66
N LYS A 39 -9.73 -20.17 19.17
CA LYS A 39 -8.50 -19.36 19.09
C LYS A 39 -8.58 -18.18 18.13
N SER A 40 -9.59 -18.12 17.25
CA SER A 40 -9.80 -17.02 16.32
C SER A 40 -10.38 -15.77 16.99
N ARG A 41 -11.01 -15.91 18.14
CA ARG A 41 -11.79 -14.86 18.81
C ARG A 41 -10.89 -13.84 19.50
N GLY A 42 -11.29 -12.56 19.42
CA GLY A 42 -10.63 -11.45 20.11
C GLY A 42 -9.22 -11.13 19.60
N ARG A 43 -8.90 -11.49 18.36
CA ARG A 43 -7.57 -11.27 17.72
C ARG A 43 -7.67 -10.36 16.52
N ALA A 44 -6.62 -9.61 16.27
CA ALA A 44 -6.40 -8.89 15.02
C ALA A 44 -5.53 -9.73 14.07
N TYR A 45 -5.79 -9.62 12.78
CA TYR A 45 -5.11 -10.38 11.73
C TYR A 45 -4.63 -9.45 10.63
N TRP A 46 -3.38 -9.59 10.21
CA TRP A 46 -2.89 -8.97 9.00
C TRP A 46 -3.35 -9.76 7.78
N ILE A 47 -3.91 -9.06 6.80
CA ILE A 47 -4.40 -9.65 5.55
C ILE A 47 -3.69 -8.97 4.39
N SER A 48 -2.96 -9.74 3.59
CA SER A 48 -2.24 -9.26 2.41
C SER A 48 -2.25 -10.30 1.29
N GLN A 49 -1.61 -9.96 0.16
CA GLN A 49 -1.39 -10.87 -0.98
C GLN A 49 -0.31 -11.94 -0.71
N GLN A 50 0.30 -11.95 0.47
CA GLN A 50 1.39 -12.83 0.93
C GLN A 50 2.76 -12.55 0.30
N THR A 51 2.83 -11.94 -0.87
CA THR A 51 4.09 -11.59 -1.53
C THR A 51 4.20 -10.07 -1.64
N PRO A 52 5.10 -9.44 -0.87
CA PRO A 52 5.36 -8.02 -0.98
C PRO A 52 5.86 -7.66 -2.38
N VAL A 53 5.56 -6.46 -2.83
CA VAL A 53 6.00 -5.92 -4.12
C VAL A 53 6.84 -4.68 -3.94
N ASN A 54 7.70 -4.36 -4.91
CA ASN A 54 8.38 -3.08 -4.93
C ASN A 54 7.36 -1.95 -5.15
N CYS A 55 7.31 -1.00 -4.21
CA CYS A 55 6.34 0.09 -4.21
C CYS A 55 6.37 0.90 -5.51
N TRP A 56 7.57 1.27 -5.97
CA TRP A 56 7.71 2.18 -7.10
C TRP A 56 7.57 1.49 -8.46
N GLU A 57 7.98 0.23 -8.55
CA GLU A 57 7.72 -0.61 -9.73
C GLU A 57 6.23 -0.84 -9.90
N TRP A 58 5.54 -1.18 -8.83
CA TRP A 58 4.09 -1.37 -8.83
C TRP A 58 3.33 -0.09 -9.21
N ILE A 59 3.71 1.08 -8.65
CA ILE A 59 3.12 2.36 -9.03
C ILE A 59 3.36 2.66 -10.51
N ASN A 60 4.57 2.43 -11.01
CA ASN A 60 4.90 2.67 -12.41
C ASN A 60 4.16 1.73 -13.37
N GLU A 61 3.93 0.49 -12.96
CA GLU A 61 3.11 -0.46 -13.73
C GLU A 61 1.67 0.04 -13.87
N ILE A 62 1.05 0.51 -12.78
CA ILE A 62 -0.30 1.11 -12.81
C ILE A 62 -0.34 2.35 -13.69
N LEU A 63 0.66 3.21 -13.59
CA LEU A 63 0.76 4.40 -14.46
C LEU A 63 0.85 4.01 -15.93
N GLY A 64 1.60 2.94 -16.24
CA GLY A 64 1.69 2.39 -17.60
C GLY A 64 0.35 1.91 -18.13
N PHE A 65 -0.49 1.26 -17.31
CA PHE A 65 -1.85 0.87 -17.71
C PHE A 65 -2.74 2.07 -18.06
N ALA A 66 -2.52 3.21 -17.38
CA ALA A 66 -3.23 4.45 -17.65
C ALA A 66 -2.57 5.31 -18.76
N GLY A 67 -1.60 4.79 -19.50
CA GLY A 67 -0.87 5.53 -20.53
C GLY A 67 -0.03 6.69 -19.99
N VAL A 68 0.30 6.66 -18.71
CA VAL A 68 1.10 7.70 -18.03
C VAL A 68 2.55 7.24 -17.94
N GLU A 69 3.48 8.14 -18.30
CA GLU A 69 4.90 7.82 -18.23
C GLU A 69 5.38 7.49 -16.81
N PRO A 70 6.38 6.63 -16.66
CA PRO A 70 6.88 6.22 -15.36
C PRO A 70 7.52 7.38 -14.59
N ILE A 71 7.49 7.26 -13.26
CA ILE A 71 8.18 8.16 -12.34
C ILE A 71 9.65 7.75 -12.31
N THR A 72 10.53 8.65 -12.74
CA THR A 72 11.98 8.42 -12.77
C THR A 72 12.75 9.35 -11.83
N LYS A 73 12.17 10.51 -11.53
CA LYS A 73 12.83 11.52 -10.67
C LYS A 73 12.82 11.06 -9.22
N ARG A 74 13.98 11.16 -8.56
CA ARG A 74 14.18 10.75 -7.17
C ARG A 74 14.41 11.95 -6.26
N ILE A 75 14.12 11.76 -4.97
CA ILE A 75 14.46 12.69 -3.89
C ILE A 75 14.94 11.87 -2.68
N GLY A 76 16.03 12.28 -2.05
CA GLY A 76 16.52 11.59 -0.85
C GLY A 76 15.52 11.68 0.31
N PHE A 77 15.45 10.61 1.10
CA PHE A 77 14.54 10.53 2.27
C PHE A 77 14.68 11.75 3.20
N ARG A 78 15.92 12.10 3.59
CA ARG A 78 16.17 13.23 4.51
C ARG A 78 15.62 14.55 3.98
N THR A 79 15.74 14.79 2.67
CA THR A 79 15.21 15.98 2.00
C THR A 79 13.68 15.97 2.01
N ALA A 80 13.06 14.85 1.61
CA ALA A 80 11.60 14.71 1.62
C ALA A 80 11.03 14.90 3.04
N TYR A 81 11.66 14.31 4.04
CA TYR A 81 11.26 14.44 5.45
C TYR A 81 11.34 15.89 5.96
N ARG A 82 12.44 16.60 5.64
CA ARG A 82 12.60 18.02 6.01
C ARG A 82 11.57 18.92 5.33
N VAL A 83 11.33 18.69 4.04
CA VAL A 83 10.28 19.42 3.29
C VAL A 83 8.91 19.15 3.92
N GLY A 84 8.62 17.90 4.27
CA GLY A 84 7.39 17.54 4.98
C GLY A 84 7.24 18.29 6.29
N ALA A 85 8.29 18.33 7.12
CA ALA A 85 8.27 19.02 8.41
C ALA A 85 8.00 20.53 8.25
N ILE A 86 8.65 21.18 7.27
CA ILE A 86 8.45 22.61 6.97
C ILE A 86 7.01 22.86 6.52
N LEU A 87 6.48 22.04 5.62
CA LEU A 87 5.12 22.18 5.12
C LEU A 87 4.09 21.96 6.25
N GLU A 88 4.25 20.94 7.08
CA GLU A 88 3.39 20.69 8.25
C GLU A 88 3.36 21.90 9.19
N TYR A 89 4.54 22.46 9.50
CA TYR A 89 4.66 23.64 10.34
C TYR A 89 3.96 24.88 9.73
N MET A 90 4.19 25.14 8.44
CA MET A 90 3.55 26.25 7.72
C MET A 90 2.03 26.12 7.69
N TYR A 91 1.51 24.94 7.36
CA TYR A 91 0.07 24.71 7.31
C TYR A 91 -0.58 24.89 8.68
N LYS A 92 0.08 24.38 9.73
CA LYS A 92 -0.37 24.56 11.11
C LYS A 92 -0.37 26.05 11.52
N SER A 93 0.69 26.78 11.22
CA SER A 93 0.83 28.21 11.58
C SER A 93 -0.15 29.10 10.84
N LEU A 94 -0.52 28.76 9.61
CA LEU A 94 -1.48 29.49 8.78
C LEU A 94 -2.94 29.03 9.00
N GLY A 95 -3.18 28.06 9.89
CA GLY A 95 -4.52 27.52 10.14
C GLY A 95 -5.13 26.79 8.94
N ILE A 96 -4.32 26.33 7.99
CA ILE A 96 -4.78 25.62 6.80
C ILE A 96 -5.23 24.21 7.20
N LYS A 97 -6.51 23.88 6.98
CA LYS A 97 -7.13 22.59 7.35
C LYS A 97 -6.84 21.45 6.36
N SER A 98 -6.39 21.75 5.15
CA SER A 98 -6.03 20.73 4.16
C SER A 98 -4.66 20.12 4.48
N GLU A 99 -4.45 18.87 4.09
CA GLU A 99 -3.14 18.22 4.24
C GLU A 99 -2.10 18.81 3.28
N PRO A 100 -0.85 18.99 3.76
CA PRO A 100 0.27 19.31 2.88
C PRO A 100 0.52 18.22 1.85
N ARG A 101 1.05 18.59 0.69
CA ARG A 101 1.40 17.64 -0.39
C ARG A 101 2.51 16.66 -0.01
N MET A 102 3.32 16.99 0.96
CA MET A 102 4.34 16.15 1.57
C MET A 102 4.26 16.31 3.07
N THR A 103 4.22 15.20 3.78
CA THR A 103 4.29 15.12 5.23
C THR A 103 5.48 14.25 5.62
N ARG A 104 5.92 14.34 6.87
CA ARG A 104 6.93 13.42 7.41
C ARG A 104 6.45 11.97 7.34
N PHE A 105 5.16 11.75 7.58
CA PHE A 105 4.52 10.45 7.47
C PHE A 105 4.62 9.89 6.05
N LEU A 106 4.26 10.68 5.02
CA LEU A 106 4.38 10.26 3.62
C LEU A 106 5.82 9.97 3.22
N ALA A 107 6.79 10.76 3.70
CA ALA A 107 8.21 10.51 3.43
C ALA A 107 8.66 9.15 3.99
N LEU A 108 8.21 8.79 5.20
CA LEU A 108 8.46 7.48 5.80
C LEU A 108 7.78 6.35 5.02
N GLN A 109 6.49 6.49 4.76
CA GLN A 109 5.67 5.48 4.07
C GLN A 109 6.20 5.15 2.66
N LEU A 110 6.68 6.16 1.93
CA LEU A 110 7.15 5.98 0.56
C LEU A 110 8.64 5.60 0.45
N SER A 111 9.36 5.47 1.56
CA SER A 111 10.79 5.16 1.57
C SER A 111 11.17 3.91 2.34
N ALA A 112 10.32 3.44 3.25
CA ALA A 112 10.59 2.29 4.10
C ALA A 112 9.74 1.08 3.67
N ASP A 113 10.17 -0.11 4.09
CA ASP A 113 9.42 -1.34 3.89
C ASP A 113 8.18 -1.35 4.78
N HIS A 114 7.04 -1.75 4.17
CA HIS A 114 5.73 -1.86 4.83
C HIS A 114 5.05 -3.14 4.40
N TYR A 115 5.50 -4.25 4.94
CA TYR A 115 4.85 -5.54 4.77
C TYR A 115 4.79 -6.28 6.11
N PHE A 116 3.83 -7.17 6.24
CA PHE A 116 3.48 -7.78 7.52
C PHE A 116 3.41 -9.29 7.39
N ASP A 117 3.73 -9.99 8.47
CA ASP A 117 3.54 -11.43 8.56
C ASP A 117 2.05 -11.76 8.72
N ASN A 118 1.50 -12.46 7.74
CA ASN A 118 0.12 -12.93 7.74
C ASN A 118 -0.02 -14.43 8.08
N THR A 119 1.04 -15.04 8.61
CA THR A 119 1.06 -16.46 9.02
C THR A 119 -0.06 -16.77 10.02
N LEU A 120 -0.37 -15.84 10.92
CA LEU A 120 -1.46 -16.02 11.87
C LEU A 120 -2.82 -16.13 11.16
N ALA A 121 -3.09 -15.29 10.16
CA ALA A 121 -4.32 -15.37 9.37
C ALA A 121 -4.39 -16.69 8.58
N GLN A 122 -3.28 -17.14 8.05
CA GLN A 122 -3.21 -18.43 7.34
C GLN A 122 -3.52 -19.60 8.26
N ASN A 123 -2.91 -19.64 9.44
CA ASN A 123 -2.99 -20.79 10.34
C ASN A 123 -4.29 -20.84 11.15
N VAL A 124 -4.84 -19.68 11.50
CA VAL A 124 -6.04 -19.59 12.37
C VAL A 124 -7.31 -19.41 11.58
N LEU A 125 -7.30 -18.58 10.53
CA LEU A 125 -8.49 -18.34 9.70
C LEU A 125 -8.54 -19.24 8.46
N GLY A 126 -7.44 -19.93 8.13
CA GLY A 126 -7.31 -20.65 6.86
C GLY A 126 -7.24 -19.73 5.63
N TYR A 127 -6.91 -18.46 5.84
CA TYR A 127 -6.87 -17.48 4.75
C TYR A 127 -5.75 -17.81 3.75
N ARG A 128 -6.13 -17.86 2.48
CA ARG A 128 -5.21 -17.88 1.34
C ARG A 128 -5.77 -16.94 0.28
N PRO A 129 -4.96 -16.06 -0.33
CA PRO A 129 -5.44 -15.25 -1.44
C PRO A 129 -5.96 -16.16 -2.57
N LYS A 130 -7.17 -15.89 -3.05
CA LYS A 130 -7.75 -16.58 -4.22
C LYS A 130 -7.24 -16.01 -5.52
N LEU A 131 -6.93 -14.72 -5.51
CA LEU A 131 -6.46 -13.97 -6.66
C LEU A 131 -4.99 -13.64 -6.44
N SER A 132 -4.12 -14.00 -7.38
CA SER A 132 -2.70 -13.63 -7.34
C SER A 132 -2.52 -12.12 -7.59
N THR A 133 -1.34 -11.59 -7.27
CA THR A 133 -0.99 -10.19 -7.59
C THR A 133 -1.04 -9.96 -9.11
N ALA A 134 -0.55 -10.92 -9.90
CA ALA A 134 -0.56 -10.82 -11.36
C ALA A 134 -2.00 -10.77 -11.93
N ASP A 135 -2.89 -11.64 -11.44
CA ASP A 135 -4.30 -11.65 -11.87
C ASP A 135 -5.03 -10.36 -11.44
N ALA A 136 -4.73 -9.86 -10.24
CA ALA A 136 -5.26 -8.60 -9.74
C ALA A 136 -4.83 -7.41 -10.63
N MET A 137 -3.57 -7.38 -11.04
CA MET A 137 -3.03 -6.36 -11.95
C MET A 137 -3.63 -6.49 -13.36
N ALA A 138 -3.86 -7.70 -13.85
CA ALA A 138 -4.55 -7.92 -15.13
C ALA A 138 -6.01 -7.39 -15.12
N LYS A 139 -6.75 -7.64 -14.04
CA LYS A 139 -8.09 -7.08 -13.84
C LYS A 139 -8.07 -5.54 -13.81
N LEU A 140 -7.11 -4.95 -13.09
CA LEU A 140 -6.95 -3.50 -13.03
C LEU A 140 -6.66 -2.92 -14.41
N LYS A 141 -5.76 -3.53 -15.18
CA LYS A 141 -5.45 -3.13 -16.55
C LYS A 141 -6.70 -3.10 -17.42
N THR A 142 -7.50 -4.16 -17.39
CA THR A 142 -8.76 -4.24 -18.15
C THR A 142 -9.73 -3.11 -17.75
N ALA A 143 -9.88 -2.86 -16.46
CA ALA A 143 -10.76 -1.81 -15.95
C ALA A 143 -10.31 -0.38 -16.30
N LEU A 144 -9.01 -0.15 -16.49
CA LEU A 144 -8.47 1.16 -16.89
C LEU A 144 -8.48 1.36 -18.42
N SER A 145 -8.67 0.28 -19.20
CA SER A 145 -8.73 0.33 -20.68
C SER A 145 -10.16 0.42 -21.21
N SER A 146 -11.16 0.27 -20.33
CA SER A 146 -12.59 0.45 -20.63
C SER A 146 -13.06 1.88 -20.38
#